data_326897e4079a5654a4f2af09e8486b88
#
_entry.id   326897e4079a5654a4f2af09e8486b88
#
_cell.length_a   1.000
_cell.length_b   1.000
_cell.length_c   1.000
_cell.angle_alpha   90.00
_cell.angle_beta   90.00
_cell.angle_gamma   90.00
#
_symmetry.space_group_name_H-M   'P 1'
#
loop_
_entity.id
_entity.type
_entity.pdbx_description
1 polymer ?
#
loop_
_entity_poly.entity_id
_entity_poly.type
_entity_poly.pdbx_seq_one_letter_code
_entity_poly.pdbx_strand_id
1 'polypeptide(L)'
;MKGIVVRYRTKPEAAEANAELIGQVFAELKEKAPPGVHYLALRVDDDTFIHISLLEAQHTTSPIPHLEAFRAFQNGIKERCLEPPQSRPTTVIGAYRALGET
;
A
#
# COMPACT_ATOMS: atom_id res chain seq x y z
N MET A 1 7.60 2.23 -15.64
CA MET A 1 6.79 1.76 -14.51
C MET A 1 6.09 2.95 -13.87
N LYS A 2 4.79 2.85 -13.68
CA LYS A 2 4.01 3.91 -13.03
C LYS A 2 3.99 3.67 -11.54
N GLY A 3 4.15 4.74 -10.77
CA GLY A 3 4.19 4.62 -9.33
C GLY A 3 3.28 5.61 -8.63
N ILE A 4 2.79 5.18 -7.46
CA ILE A 4 1.99 6.03 -6.58
C ILE A 4 2.50 5.81 -5.16
N VAL A 5 2.72 6.91 -4.44
CA VAL A 5 3.00 6.86 -3.01
C VAL A 5 1.79 7.43 -2.27
N VAL A 6 1.39 6.75 -1.19
CA VAL A 6 0.30 7.21 -0.33
C VAL A 6 0.84 7.31 1.09
N ARG A 7 0.66 8.46 1.71
CA ARG A 7 1.06 8.69 3.09
C ARG A 7 -0.14 9.11 3.91
N TYR A 8 -0.25 8.56 5.12
CA TYR A 8 -1.27 8.95 6.08
C TYR A 8 -0.79 8.67 7.50
N ARG A 9 -1.46 9.27 8.45
CA ARG A 9 -1.16 9.06 9.86
C ARG A 9 -2.43 8.67 10.60
N THR A 10 -2.37 7.57 11.33
CA THR A 10 -3.51 7.12 12.12
C THR A 10 -3.52 7.74 13.50
N LYS A 11 -4.65 7.61 14.16
CA LYS A 11 -4.72 7.80 15.61
C LYS A 11 -3.86 6.72 16.26
N PRO A 12 -3.19 7.04 17.39
CA PRO A 12 -2.34 6.03 18.04
C PRO A 12 -3.08 4.74 18.39
N GLU A 13 -4.32 4.86 18.87
CA GLU A 13 -5.13 3.69 19.24
C GLU A 13 -5.58 2.86 18.05
N ALA A 14 -5.53 3.41 16.84
CA ALA A 14 -5.94 2.71 15.62
C ALA A 14 -4.77 2.10 14.85
N ALA A 15 -3.53 2.38 15.24
CA ALA A 15 -2.35 1.98 14.46
C ALA A 15 -2.21 0.47 14.31
N GLU A 16 -2.45 -0.30 15.36
CA GLU A 16 -2.31 -1.75 15.28
C GLU A 16 -3.40 -2.38 14.40
N ALA A 17 -4.65 -1.91 14.54
CA ALA A 17 -5.73 -2.39 13.69
C ALA A 17 -5.44 -2.07 12.22
N ASN A 18 -4.88 -0.90 11.95
CA ASN A 18 -4.51 -0.50 10.60
C ASN A 18 -3.42 -1.42 10.04
N ALA A 19 -2.41 -1.75 10.85
CA ALA A 19 -1.35 -2.66 10.44
C ALA A 19 -1.89 -4.06 10.13
N GLU A 20 -2.85 -4.55 10.91
CA GLU A 20 -3.48 -5.84 10.66
C GLU A 20 -4.24 -5.86 9.33
N LEU A 21 -4.97 -4.79 9.04
CA LEU A 21 -5.69 -4.66 7.77
C LEU A 21 -4.72 -4.66 6.58
N ILE A 22 -3.58 -3.99 6.72
CA ILE A 22 -2.52 -4.03 5.71
C ILE A 22 -1.99 -5.45 5.54
N GLY A 23 -1.77 -6.16 6.64
CA GLY A 23 -1.30 -7.55 6.59
C GLY A 23 -2.22 -8.45 5.80
N GLN A 24 -3.53 -8.25 5.91
CA GLN A 24 -4.52 -9.00 5.14
C GLN A 24 -4.44 -8.70 3.64
N VAL A 25 -4.14 -7.45 3.28
CA VAL A 25 -3.92 -7.09 1.87
C VAL A 25 -2.75 -7.89 1.30
N PHE A 26 -1.65 -7.97 2.04
CA PHE A 26 -0.48 -8.73 1.58
C PHE A 26 -0.73 -10.23 1.54
N ALA A 27 -1.51 -10.76 2.46
CA ALA A 27 -1.89 -12.17 2.43
C ALA A 27 -2.68 -12.48 1.15
N GLU A 28 -3.62 -11.63 0.78
CA GLU A 28 -4.39 -11.81 -0.45
C GLU A 28 -3.51 -11.67 -1.69
N LEU A 29 -2.59 -10.72 -1.69
CA LEU A 29 -1.64 -10.54 -2.79
C LEU A 29 -0.78 -11.79 -3.00
N LYS A 30 -0.29 -12.38 -1.92
CA LYS A 30 0.53 -13.59 -2.01
C LYS A 30 -0.28 -14.77 -2.53
N GLU A 31 -1.53 -14.88 -2.14
CA GLU A 31 -2.42 -15.94 -2.60
C GLU A 31 -2.74 -15.80 -4.08
N LYS A 32 -3.14 -14.61 -4.51
CA LYS A 32 -3.59 -14.36 -5.89
C LYS A 32 -2.44 -14.09 -6.85
N ALA A 33 -1.31 -13.64 -6.35
CA ALA A 33 -0.10 -13.36 -7.13
C ALA A 33 -0.40 -12.61 -8.44
N PRO A 34 -1.09 -11.47 -8.40
CA PRO A 34 -1.42 -10.76 -9.64
C PRO A 34 -0.15 -10.25 -10.32
N PRO A 35 -0.06 -10.41 -11.67
CA PRO A 35 1.11 -9.97 -12.38
C PRO A 35 1.19 -8.46 -12.53
N GLY A 36 2.41 -7.94 -12.69
CA GLY A 36 2.63 -6.55 -13.09
C GLY A 36 2.53 -5.51 -11.99
N VAL A 37 2.25 -5.90 -10.75
CA VAL A 37 2.17 -4.96 -9.64
C VAL A 37 3.23 -5.27 -8.59
N HIS A 38 3.85 -4.22 -8.06
CA HIS A 38 4.78 -4.29 -6.95
C HIS A 38 4.24 -3.39 -5.85
N TYR A 39 4.16 -3.90 -4.64
CA TYR A 39 3.52 -3.20 -3.55
C TYR A 39 4.34 -3.31 -2.29
N LEU A 40 4.50 -2.18 -1.59
CA LEU A 40 5.29 -2.10 -0.37
C LEU A 40 4.57 -1.19 0.61
N ALA A 41 4.51 -1.57 1.87
CA ALA A 41 3.98 -0.72 2.92
C ALA A 41 5.03 -0.57 4.02
N LEU A 42 5.22 0.66 4.48
CA LEU A 42 6.17 1.00 5.53
C LEU A 42 5.44 1.65 6.69
N ARG A 43 5.93 1.41 7.89
CA ARG A 43 5.43 2.07 9.09
C ARG A 43 6.56 2.93 9.65
N VAL A 44 6.25 4.20 9.93
CA VAL A 44 7.20 5.19 10.43
C VAL A 44 6.66 5.75 11.74
N ASP A 45 7.49 5.78 12.78
CA ASP A 45 7.11 6.37 14.08
C ASP A 45 5.79 5.85 14.62
N ASP A 46 5.56 4.54 14.53
CA ASP A 46 4.41 3.82 15.09
C ASP A 46 3.05 4.12 14.46
N ASP A 47 2.77 5.34 14.00
CA ASP A 47 1.44 5.72 13.54
C ASP A 47 1.39 6.34 12.14
N THR A 48 2.52 6.45 11.45
CA THR A 48 2.58 6.94 10.08
C THR A 48 2.80 5.76 9.14
N PHE A 49 2.04 5.73 8.04
CA PHE A 49 2.09 4.65 7.08
C PHE A 49 2.35 5.20 5.69
N ILE A 50 3.21 4.51 4.96
CA ILE A 50 3.54 4.87 3.59
C ILE A 50 3.34 3.63 2.73
N HIS A 51 2.50 3.74 1.71
CA HIS A 51 2.29 2.68 0.74
C HIS A 51 2.88 3.11 -0.58
N ILE A 52 3.63 2.22 -1.21
CA ILE A 52 4.21 2.46 -2.52
C ILE A 52 3.70 1.37 -3.45
N SER A 53 3.09 1.78 -4.56
CA SER A 53 2.58 0.86 -5.57
C SER A 53 3.24 1.18 -6.89
N LEU A 54 3.81 0.18 -7.54
CA LEU A 54 4.41 0.31 -8.86
C LEU A 54 3.71 -0.62 -9.82
N LEU A 55 3.36 -0.12 -10.99
CA LEU A 55 2.69 -0.88 -12.03
C LEU A 55 3.59 -0.95 -13.25
N GLU A 56 3.84 -2.17 -13.74
CA GLU A 56 4.69 -2.38 -14.92
C GLU A 56 4.04 -1.77 -16.17
N ALA A 57 4.89 -1.34 -17.12
CA ALA A 57 4.46 -0.51 -18.23
C ALA A 57 3.40 -1.15 -19.13
N GLN A 58 3.39 -2.48 -19.25
CA GLN A 58 2.42 -3.20 -20.06
C GLN A 58 1.03 -3.30 -19.43
N HIS A 59 0.89 -2.87 -18.19
CA HIS A 59 -0.39 -2.90 -17.48
C HIS A 59 -0.96 -1.50 -17.36
N THR A 60 -2.26 -1.35 -17.54
CA THR A 60 -2.93 -0.05 -17.50
C THR A 60 -3.69 0.20 -16.20
N THR A 61 -4.07 -0.86 -15.49
CA THR A 61 -4.81 -0.75 -14.25
C THR A 61 -4.21 -1.64 -13.18
N SER A 62 -4.18 -1.13 -11.95
CA SER A 62 -3.70 -1.89 -10.80
C SER A 62 -4.78 -2.85 -10.29
N PRO A 63 -4.44 -4.09 -9.93
CA PRO A 63 -5.39 -4.99 -9.29
C PRO A 63 -5.68 -4.64 -7.82
N ILE A 64 -4.85 -3.82 -7.21
CA ILE A 64 -4.94 -3.53 -5.75
C ILE A 64 -6.34 -3.06 -5.33
N PRO A 65 -6.97 -2.07 -5.98
CA PRO A 65 -8.28 -1.61 -5.55
C PRO A 65 -9.39 -2.65 -5.64
N HIS A 66 -9.17 -3.75 -6.36
CA HIS A 66 -10.16 -4.81 -6.53
C HIS A 66 -10.01 -5.95 -5.53
N LEU A 67 -8.97 -5.93 -4.70
CA LEU A 67 -8.78 -6.94 -3.66
C LEU A 67 -9.80 -6.72 -2.55
N GLU A 68 -10.40 -7.82 -2.05
CA GLU A 68 -11.35 -7.75 -0.95
C GLU A 68 -10.70 -7.15 0.31
N ALA A 69 -9.48 -7.59 0.60
CA ALA A 69 -8.76 -7.10 1.77
C ALA A 69 -8.42 -5.62 1.64
N PHE A 70 -8.18 -5.12 0.42
CA PHE A 70 -7.92 -3.71 0.22
C PHE A 70 -9.18 -2.87 0.43
N ARG A 71 -10.32 -3.38 -0.02
CA ARG A 71 -11.59 -2.70 0.23
C ARG A 71 -11.92 -2.67 1.72
N ALA A 72 -11.64 -3.76 2.44
CA ALA A 72 -11.80 -3.79 3.89
C ALA A 72 -10.85 -2.81 4.58
N PHE A 73 -9.62 -2.69 4.08
CA PHE A 73 -8.66 -1.73 4.59
C PHE A 73 -9.16 -0.28 4.38
N GLN A 74 -9.70 0.02 3.21
CA GLN A 74 -10.19 1.37 2.91
C GLN A 74 -11.46 1.72 3.70
N ASN A 75 -12.24 0.73 4.07
CA ASN A 75 -13.45 0.96 4.85
C ASN A 75 -13.08 1.50 6.23
N GLY A 76 -13.53 2.71 6.54
CA GLY A 76 -13.24 3.34 7.83
C GLY A 76 -11.86 3.97 7.96
N ILE A 77 -11.10 4.08 6.86
CA ILE A 77 -9.76 4.64 6.95
C ILE A 77 -9.78 6.11 7.42
N LYS A 78 -10.79 6.87 7.03
CA LYS A 78 -10.88 8.28 7.45
C LYS A 78 -11.05 8.40 8.96
N GLU A 79 -11.84 7.51 9.54
CA GLU A 79 -12.09 7.50 10.99
C GLU A 79 -10.86 7.03 11.76
N ARG A 80 -9.98 6.23 11.15
CA ARG A 80 -8.74 5.81 11.78
C ARG A 80 -7.65 6.87 11.74
N CYS A 81 -7.77 7.87 10.87
CA CYS A 81 -6.68 8.80 10.58
C CYS A 81 -6.78 10.13 11.32
N LEU A 82 -5.63 10.62 11.79
CA LEU A 82 -5.43 12.01 12.17
C LEU A 82 -5.09 12.84 10.92
N GLU A 83 -4.28 12.29 10.03
CA GLU A 83 -3.96 12.90 8.74
C GLU A 83 -4.41 11.94 7.66
N PRO A 84 -5.37 12.34 6.83
CA PRO A 84 -5.94 11.43 5.82
C PRO A 84 -4.93 11.06 4.74
N PRO A 85 -5.19 9.95 4.01
CA PRO A 85 -4.30 9.54 2.93
C PRO A 85 -4.11 10.62 1.88
N GLN A 86 -2.85 10.86 1.53
CA GLN A 86 -2.48 11.74 0.44
C GLN A 86 -1.73 10.91 -0.60
N SER A 87 -2.27 10.90 -1.81
CA SER A 87 -1.72 10.13 -2.92
C SER A 87 -0.96 11.06 -3.86
N ARG A 88 0.24 10.63 -4.26
CA ARG A 88 1.07 11.38 -5.19
C ARG A 88 1.66 10.42 -6.23
N PRO A 89 1.67 10.82 -7.50
CA PRO A 89 2.39 10.04 -8.50
C PRO A 89 3.90 10.12 -8.25
N THR A 90 4.60 9.04 -8.60
CA THR A 90 6.03 8.96 -8.38
C THR A 90 6.75 8.55 -9.66
N THR A 91 8.03 8.87 -9.74
CA THR A 91 8.91 8.42 -10.80
C THR A 91 10.03 7.61 -10.16
N VAL A 92 10.29 6.41 -10.67
CA VAL A 92 11.40 5.60 -10.19
C VAL A 92 12.68 6.16 -10.79
N ILE A 93 13.57 6.68 -9.96
CA ILE A 93 14.87 7.20 -10.41
C ILE A 93 15.88 6.07 -10.48
N GLY A 94 15.80 5.10 -9.58
CA GLY A 94 16.70 3.97 -9.55
C GLY A 94 16.15 2.90 -8.63
N ALA A 95 16.63 1.66 -8.83
CA ALA A 95 16.27 0.54 -7.98
C ALA A 95 17.45 -0.41 -7.92
N TYR A 96 17.75 -0.89 -6.71
CA TYR A 96 18.79 -1.89 -6.51
C TYR A 96 18.26 -2.90 -5.52
N ARG A 97 18.06 -4.13 -5.97
CA ARG A 97 17.56 -5.23 -5.14
C ARG A 97 16.36 -4.83 -4.30
N ALA A 98 15.36 -4.18 -4.94
CA ALA A 98 14.20 -3.65 -4.24
C ALA A 98 13.28 -4.77 -3.76
N LEU A 99 13.63 -5.36 -2.63
CA LEU A 99 12.91 -6.34 -1.82
C LEU A 99 12.45 -7.63 -2.54
N GLY A 100 11.94 -7.56 -3.73
CA GLY A 100 11.41 -8.72 -4.44
C GLY A 100 12.44 -9.57 -5.17
N GLU A 101 13.72 -9.28 -5.00
CA GLU A 101 14.78 -9.89 -5.78
C GLU A 101 15.55 -10.99 -5.03
N THR A 102 15.04 -11.41 -3.93
CA THR A 102 15.66 -12.46 -3.13
C THR A 102 15.05 -13.82 -3.45
#